data_0147f26bcfbfa2ad7416bdf035c6421e
#
_entry.id   0147f26bcfbfa2ad7416bdf035c6421e
#
_cell.length_a   1.000
_cell.length_b   1.000
_cell.length_c   1.000
_cell.angle_alpha   90.00
_cell.angle_beta   90.00
_cell.angle_gamma   90.00
#
_symmetry.space_group_name_H-M   'P 1'
#
loop_
_entity.id
_entity.type
_entity.pdbx_description
1 polymer ?
#
loop_
_entity_poly.entity_id
_entity_poly.type
_entity_poly.pdbx_seq_one_letter_code
_entity_poly.pdbx_strand_id
1 'polypeptide(L)'
;DKLKLRLSYGESGNLAGSSYQYMSDYGFGNAVNFGGVPMMGMWENLQGNPNITWEKAKKFDFGVEFSVLNGMFSLEADYFYEKRSNMLMAPNALVPAEYGIPLSQVNAGSMHNQGIDLSLNFNKRIGKDWMISAKGTFTFARNILDEVFETEATFNNPNRRRTGPVSYTHLRAH
;
A
#
# COMPACT_ATOMS: atom_id res chain seq x y z
N ASP A 1 -33.50 -3.70 20.95
CA ASP A 1 -32.73 -2.74 20.14
C ASP A 1 -31.32 -2.61 20.72
N LYS A 2 -30.30 -2.58 19.87
CA LYS A 2 -28.91 -2.48 20.28
C LYS A 2 -28.21 -1.44 19.43
N LEU A 3 -27.35 -0.64 20.07
CA LEU A 3 -26.41 0.26 19.41
C LEU A 3 -25.05 0.01 20.02
N LYS A 4 -24.05 -0.24 19.15
CA LYS A 4 -22.66 -0.41 19.57
C LYS A 4 -21.78 0.46 18.67
N LEU A 5 -20.89 1.22 19.30
CA LEU A 5 -19.89 2.01 18.63
C LEU A 5 -18.53 1.35 18.82
N ARG A 6 -17.73 1.32 17.76
CA ARG A 6 -16.36 0.81 17.76
C ARG A 6 -15.44 1.91 17.29
N LEU A 7 -14.32 2.06 17.95
CA LEU A 7 -13.27 2.98 17.56
C LEU A 7 -11.95 2.28 17.77
N SER A 8 -11.12 2.25 16.75
CA SER A 8 -9.77 1.73 16.86
C SER A 8 -8.75 2.65 16.19
N TYR A 9 -7.57 2.71 16.78
CA TYR A 9 -6.40 3.35 16.19
C TYR A 9 -5.18 2.48 16.45
N GLY A 10 -4.36 2.27 15.42
CA GLY A 10 -3.15 1.48 15.52
C GLY A 10 -2.04 1.98 14.62
N GLU A 11 -0.81 1.77 15.05
CA GLU A 11 0.38 1.97 14.24
C GLU A 11 1.11 0.64 14.07
N SER A 12 1.56 0.36 12.86
CA SER A 12 2.39 -0.81 12.56
C SER A 12 3.59 -0.40 11.71
N GLY A 13 4.71 -1.08 11.93
CA GLY A 13 5.90 -0.95 11.11
C GLY A 13 6.12 -2.21 10.29
N ASN A 14 6.65 -2.04 9.10
CA ASN A 14 7.05 -3.13 8.22
C ASN A 14 8.45 -2.87 7.68
N LEU A 15 9.32 -3.89 7.73
CA LEU A 15 10.60 -3.85 7.06
C LEU A 15 10.41 -4.41 5.66
N ALA A 16 10.12 -3.52 4.72
CA ALA A 16 10.04 -3.86 3.30
C ALA A 16 11.44 -3.83 2.67
N GLY A 17 11.61 -4.59 1.58
CA GLY A 17 12.83 -4.62 0.81
C GLY A 17 13.79 -5.77 1.14
N SER A 18 14.94 -5.75 0.50
CA SER A 18 15.97 -6.79 0.64
C SER A 18 16.80 -6.60 1.92
N SER A 19 17.38 -7.68 2.40
CA SER A 19 18.34 -7.61 3.52
C SER A 19 19.59 -6.83 3.12
N TYR A 20 20.19 -6.14 4.07
CA TYR A 20 21.49 -5.43 3.92
C TYR A 20 21.49 -4.27 2.92
N GLN A 21 20.35 -3.70 2.53
CA GLN A 21 20.28 -2.55 1.61
C GLN A 21 20.99 -1.28 2.12
N TYR A 22 21.35 -1.23 3.40
CA TYR A 22 22.13 -0.13 3.98
C TYR A 22 23.62 -0.20 3.66
N MET A 23 24.11 -1.34 3.15
CA MET A 23 25.51 -1.57 2.78
C MET A 23 25.67 -1.54 1.26
N SER A 24 26.79 -0.99 0.80
CA SER A 24 27.22 -1.15 -0.58
C SER A 24 27.72 -2.57 -0.83
N ASP A 25 27.36 -3.13 -1.98
CA ASP A 25 27.78 -4.45 -2.43
C ASP A 25 28.78 -4.33 -3.59
N TYR A 26 29.84 -5.13 -3.55
CA TYR A 26 30.90 -5.13 -4.54
C TYR A 26 31.04 -6.50 -5.20
N GLY A 27 31.10 -6.50 -6.53
CA GLY A 27 31.44 -7.67 -7.33
C GLY A 27 32.90 -7.72 -7.72
N PHE A 28 33.41 -8.93 -7.87
CA PHE A 28 34.77 -9.19 -8.35
C PHE A 28 34.74 -10.11 -9.56
N GLY A 29 35.54 -9.85 -10.55
CA GLY A 29 35.61 -10.64 -11.78
C GLY A 29 36.13 -9.84 -12.96
N ASN A 30 35.87 -10.31 -14.17
CA ASN A 30 36.23 -9.63 -15.42
C ASN A 30 37.67 -9.11 -15.41
N ALA A 31 38.61 -9.98 -15.72
CA ALA A 31 40.02 -9.59 -15.77
C ALA A 31 40.22 -8.41 -16.73
N VAL A 32 40.78 -7.31 -16.22
CA VAL A 32 41.24 -6.18 -17.00
C VAL A 32 42.72 -6.37 -17.28
N ASN A 33 43.13 -6.22 -18.53
CA ASN A 33 44.51 -6.42 -18.91
C ASN A 33 45.29 -5.09 -18.77
N PHE A 34 46.17 -5.02 -17.79
CA PHE A 34 47.07 -3.89 -17.58
C PHE A 34 48.49 -4.27 -18.03
N GLY A 35 48.95 -3.70 -19.13
CA GLY A 35 50.31 -3.94 -19.64
C GLY A 35 50.63 -5.40 -19.96
N GLY A 36 49.62 -6.19 -20.38
CA GLY A 36 49.78 -7.61 -20.66
C GLY A 36 49.55 -8.54 -19.44
N VAL A 37 49.29 -7.99 -18.27
CA VAL A 37 48.99 -8.76 -17.04
C VAL A 37 47.48 -8.72 -16.76
N PRO A 38 46.80 -9.87 -16.71
CA PRO A 38 45.39 -9.89 -16.33
C PRO A 38 45.24 -9.60 -14.81
N MET A 39 44.49 -8.56 -14.49
CA MET A 39 44.14 -8.18 -13.11
C MET A 39 42.64 -8.35 -12.90
N MET A 40 42.28 -8.81 -11.69
CA MET A 40 40.87 -8.93 -11.32
C MET A 40 40.23 -7.55 -11.17
N GLY A 41 39.13 -7.34 -11.87
CA GLY A 41 38.33 -6.12 -11.72
C GLY A 41 37.44 -6.17 -10.50
N MET A 42 37.11 -5.00 -9.96
CA MET A 42 36.12 -4.82 -8.89
C MET A 42 35.15 -3.72 -9.33
N TRP A 43 33.88 -3.92 -9.07
CA TRP A 43 32.83 -2.92 -9.35
C TRP A 43 31.78 -2.90 -8.23
N GLU A 44 31.11 -1.79 -8.06
CA GLU A 44 30.00 -1.64 -7.13
C GLU A 44 28.72 -2.17 -7.77
N ASN A 45 28.13 -3.24 -7.20
CA ASN A 45 26.87 -3.83 -7.68
C ASN A 45 25.68 -3.02 -7.23
N LEU A 46 25.75 -2.46 -6.00
CA LEU A 46 24.66 -1.72 -5.38
C LEU A 46 25.26 -0.68 -4.44
N GLN A 47 24.87 0.56 -4.63
CA GLN A 47 25.19 1.62 -3.68
C GLN A 47 24.17 1.56 -2.53
N GLY A 48 24.64 1.30 -1.31
CA GLY A 48 23.83 1.16 -0.12
C GLY A 48 23.19 2.47 0.34
N ASN A 49 22.08 2.35 1.06
CA ASN A 49 21.41 3.49 1.69
C ASN A 49 21.47 3.37 3.22
N PRO A 50 22.38 4.05 3.90
CA PRO A 50 22.52 3.96 5.37
C PRO A 50 21.31 4.55 6.13
N ASN A 51 20.46 5.33 5.47
CA ASN A 51 19.28 5.99 6.06
C ASN A 51 17.99 5.18 5.89
N ILE A 52 18.09 3.92 5.48
CA ILE A 52 16.91 3.09 5.30
C ILE A 52 16.20 2.83 6.63
N THR A 53 14.90 3.03 6.65
CA THR A 53 14.08 2.84 7.85
C THR A 53 12.81 2.03 7.55
N TRP A 54 12.07 1.74 8.61
CA TRP A 54 10.80 1.02 8.52
C TRP A 54 9.73 1.82 7.80
N GLU A 55 8.94 1.15 6.98
CA GLU A 55 7.65 1.67 6.53
C GLU A 55 6.69 1.74 7.71
N LYS A 56 5.88 2.78 7.77
CA LYS A 56 4.90 3.00 8.84
C LYS A 56 3.50 3.01 8.27
N ALA A 57 2.59 2.30 8.92
CA ALA A 57 1.17 2.33 8.62
C ALA A 57 0.39 2.77 9.86
N LYS A 58 -0.39 3.84 9.71
CA LYS A 58 -1.34 4.35 10.71
C LYS A 58 -2.73 4.00 10.25
N LYS A 59 -3.48 3.29 11.09
CA LYS A 59 -4.83 2.81 10.80
C LYS A 59 -5.81 3.41 11.79
N PHE A 60 -6.92 3.86 11.27
CA PHE A 60 -8.06 4.36 12.01
C PHE A 60 -9.32 3.68 11.50
N ASP A 61 -10.12 3.12 12.42
CA ASP A 61 -11.40 2.50 12.11
C ASP A 61 -12.47 3.03 13.05
N PHE A 62 -13.61 3.39 12.47
CA PHE A 62 -14.81 3.76 13.19
C PHE A 62 -15.99 2.92 12.70
N GLY A 63 -16.58 2.15 13.60
CA GLY A 63 -17.67 1.24 13.31
C GLY A 63 -18.93 1.54 14.13
N VAL A 64 -20.08 1.36 13.50
CA VAL A 64 -21.40 1.44 14.11
C VAL A 64 -22.16 0.16 13.83
N GLU A 65 -22.59 -0.50 14.89
CA GLU A 65 -23.52 -1.63 14.82
C GLU A 65 -24.86 -1.19 15.38
N PHE A 66 -25.90 -1.33 14.60
CA PHE A 66 -27.25 -0.95 14.98
C PHE A 66 -28.22 -2.11 14.72
N SER A 67 -29.06 -2.44 15.69
CA SER A 67 -30.07 -3.50 15.56
C SER A 67 -31.39 -3.07 16.18
N VAL A 68 -32.47 -3.22 15.43
CA VAL A 68 -33.82 -2.82 15.83
C VAL A 68 -34.84 -3.90 15.58
N LEU A 69 -36.03 -3.73 16.19
CA LEU A 69 -37.16 -4.64 16.09
C LEU A 69 -36.77 -6.08 16.48
N ASN A 70 -36.14 -6.21 17.67
CA ASN A 70 -35.65 -7.49 18.20
C ASN A 70 -34.74 -8.27 17.22
N GLY A 71 -33.87 -7.54 16.47
CA GLY A 71 -32.93 -8.14 15.53
C GLY A 71 -33.50 -8.38 14.14
N MET A 72 -34.72 -7.91 13.83
CA MET A 72 -35.28 -8.02 12.49
C MET A 72 -34.43 -7.25 11.47
N PHE A 73 -33.97 -6.06 11.82
CA PHE A 73 -33.03 -5.28 11.03
C PHE A 73 -31.72 -5.11 11.81
N SER A 74 -30.59 -5.39 11.18
CA SER A 74 -29.29 -5.03 11.70
C SER A 74 -28.43 -4.41 10.59
N LEU A 75 -27.80 -3.29 10.94
CA LEU A 75 -26.86 -2.54 10.10
C LEU A 75 -25.51 -2.55 10.80
N GLU A 76 -24.48 -2.86 10.06
CA GLU A 76 -23.10 -2.68 10.44
C GLU A 76 -22.46 -1.76 9.42
N ALA A 77 -21.87 -0.67 9.88
CA ALA A 77 -21.22 0.32 9.04
C ALA A 77 -19.85 0.63 9.62
N ASP A 78 -18.82 0.46 8.82
CA ASP A 78 -17.44 0.72 9.19
C ASP A 78 -16.83 1.73 8.23
N TYR A 79 -16.18 2.76 8.78
CA TYR A 79 -15.31 3.67 8.05
C TYR A 79 -13.88 3.38 8.44
N PHE A 80 -13.02 3.18 7.45
CA PHE A 80 -11.60 2.95 7.67
C PHE A 80 -10.74 3.98 6.93
N TYR A 81 -9.64 4.33 7.55
CA TYR A 81 -8.60 5.18 6.98
C TYR A 81 -7.22 4.63 7.34
N GLU A 82 -6.42 4.32 6.35
CA GLU A 82 -5.04 3.84 6.52
C GLU A 82 -4.08 4.78 5.78
N LYS A 83 -3.10 5.34 6.49
CA LYS A 83 -2.01 6.11 5.89
C LYS A 83 -0.71 5.35 6.03
N ARG A 84 -0.07 5.07 4.90
CA ARG A 84 1.28 4.51 4.83
C ARG A 84 2.26 5.60 4.48
N SER A 85 3.38 5.64 5.19
CA SER A 85 4.46 6.60 5.00
C SER A 85 5.82 5.91 5.07
N ASN A 86 6.86 6.57 4.61
CA ASN A 86 8.20 6.02 4.50
C ASN A 86 8.26 4.75 3.64
N MET A 87 7.41 4.65 2.61
CA MET A 87 7.42 3.50 1.71
C MET A 87 8.74 3.46 0.93
N LEU A 88 9.31 2.27 0.83
CA LEU A 88 10.55 2.06 0.08
C LEU A 88 10.31 2.15 -1.43
N MET A 89 11.05 3.00 -2.08
CA MET A 89 10.95 3.24 -3.51
C MET A 89 12.33 3.29 -4.17
N ALA A 90 12.43 2.74 -5.37
CA ALA A 90 13.63 2.88 -6.17
C ALA A 90 13.74 4.32 -6.71
N PRO A 91 14.89 5.00 -6.53
CA PRO A 91 15.08 6.40 -6.94
C PRO A 91 15.33 6.57 -8.46
N ASN A 92 14.98 5.58 -9.28
CA ASN A 92 15.29 5.53 -10.72
C ASN A 92 14.71 6.70 -11.54
N ALA A 93 13.68 7.38 -11.01
CA ALA A 93 13.14 8.56 -11.66
C ALA A 93 13.95 9.84 -11.41
N LEU A 94 14.84 9.83 -10.41
CA LEU A 94 15.63 10.99 -10.01
C LEU A 94 17.08 10.92 -10.51
N VAL A 95 17.56 9.73 -10.83
CA VAL A 95 18.94 9.49 -11.21
C VAL A 95 19.00 9.06 -12.67
N PRO A 96 19.80 9.75 -13.51
CA PRO A 96 20.01 9.37 -14.90
C PRO A 96 20.58 7.96 -15.03
N ALA A 97 20.22 7.27 -16.12
CA ALA A 97 20.73 5.92 -16.40
C ALA A 97 22.25 5.87 -16.56
N GLU A 98 22.84 6.98 -16.96
CA GLU A 98 24.28 7.18 -17.15
C GLU A 98 25.09 7.12 -15.85
N TYR A 99 24.41 7.19 -14.70
CA TYR A 99 25.05 7.01 -13.38
C TYR A 99 25.72 5.63 -13.26
N GLY A 100 25.15 4.63 -13.92
CA GLY A 100 25.76 3.32 -14.12
C GLY A 100 25.83 2.41 -12.90
N ILE A 101 25.54 2.89 -11.70
CA ILE A 101 25.51 2.10 -10.46
C ILE A 101 24.06 1.99 -9.97
N PRO A 102 23.55 0.76 -9.72
CA PRO A 102 22.25 0.59 -9.09
C PRO A 102 22.20 1.19 -7.68
N LEU A 103 21.12 1.90 -7.37
CA LEU A 103 20.90 2.53 -6.08
C LEU A 103 19.95 1.70 -5.25
N SER A 104 20.21 1.62 -3.94
CA SER A 104 19.28 1.08 -2.97
C SER A 104 17.99 1.91 -2.90
N GLN A 105 16.93 1.28 -2.43
CA GLN A 105 15.66 1.95 -2.19
C GLN A 105 15.80 3.04 -1.13
N VAL A 106 14.94 4.05 -1.20
CA VAL A 106 14.85 5.14 -0.23
C VAL A 106 13.42 5.25 0.30
N ASN A 107 13.29 5.70 1.55
CA ASN A 107 12.01 5.89 2.23
C ASN A 107 11.39 7.23 1.82
N ALA A 108 10.70 7.28 0.71
CA ALA A 108 10.18 8.53 0.14
C ALA A 108 8.72 8.46 -0.33
N GLY A 109 8.12 7.27 -0.33
CA GLY A 109 6.73 7.11 -0.77
C GLY A 109 5.73 7.30 0.35
N SER A 110 4.57 7.85 0.03
CA SER A 110 3.40 7.85 0.90
C SER A 110 2.11 7.60 0.13
N MET A 111 1.17 6.92 0.79
CA MET A 111 -0.15 6.64 0.25
C MET A 111 -1.18 6.58 1.37
N HIS A 112 -2.44 6.81 1.02
CA HIS A 112 -3.53 6.54 1.93
C HIS A 112 -4.64 5.75 1.26
N ASN A 113 -5.32 4.94 2.05
CA ASN A 113 -6.48 4.16 1.66
C ASN A 113 -7.63 4.50 2.62
N GLN A 114 -8.80 4.79 2.08
CA GLN A 114 -9.99 5.07 2.85
C GLN A 114 -11.21 4.44 2.21
N GLY A 115 -12.17 4.09 3.05
CA GLY A 115 -13.37 3.47 2.54
C GLY A 115 -14.47 3.29 3.56
N ILE A 116 -15.56 2.71 3.08
CA ILE A 116 -16.75 2.41 3.86
C ILE A 116 -17.16 0.97 3.56
N ASP A 117 -17.40 0.21 4.60
CA ASP A 117 -18.01 -1.11 4.53
C ASP A 117 -19.39 -1.08 5.18
N LEU A 118 -20.40 -1.55 4.45
CA LEU A 118 -21.76 -1.62 4.94
C LEU A 118 -22.27 -3.06 4.84
N SER A 119 -22.91 -3.53 5.91
CA SER A 119 -23.60 -4.82 5.94
C SER A 119 -25.00 -4.63 6.51
N LEU A 120 -26.01 -4.96 5.73
CA LEU A 120 -27.41 -4.92 6.14
C LEU A 120 -27.95 -6.33 6.20
N ASN A 121 -28.55 -6.69 7.33
CA ASN A 121 -29.22 -7.96 7.52
C ASN A 121 -30.68 -7.71 7.87
N PHE A 122 -31.56 -8.50 7.24
CA PHE A 122 -32.98 -8.54 7.52
C PHE A 122 -33.39 -9.98 7.82
N ASN A 123 -34.06 -10.19 8.97
CA ASN A 123 -34.56 -11.49 9.37
C ASN A 123 -35.96 -11.34 9.93
N LYS A 124 -36.95 -11.98 9.31
CA LYS A 124 -38.34 -11.94 9.77
C LYS A 124 -38.94 -13.33 9.81
N ARG A 125 -39.50 -13.71 10.94
CA ARG A 125 -40.34 -14.89 11.05
C ARG A 125 -41.79 -14.51 10.77
N ILE A 126 -42.43 -15.27 9.85
CA ILE A 126 -43.84 -15.12 9.48
C ILE A 126 -44.60 -16.37 9.93
N GLY A 127 -45.39 -16.22 10.96
CA GLY A 127 -46.07 -17.35 11.55
C GLY A 127 -45.14 -18.32 12.28
N LYS A 128 -45.45 -19.60 12.28
CA LYS A 128 -44.67 -20.65 12.92
C LYS A 128 -43.65 -21.33 12.03
N ASP A 129 -43.91 -21.34 10.70
CA ASP A 129 -43.24 -22.23 9.75
C ASP A 129 -42.36 -21.50 8.73
N TRP A 130 -42.47 -20.17 8.61
CA TRP A 130 -41.73 -19.39 7.63
C TRP A 130 -40.73 -18.45 8.26
N MET A 131 -39.52 -18.43 7.71
CA MET A 131 -38.48 -17.47 8.04
C MET A 131 -37.92 -16.88 6.74
N ILE A 132 -37.99 -15.56 6.63
CA ILE A 132 -37.39 -14.81 5.52
C ILE A 132 -36.14 -14.13 6.05
N SER A 133 -35.00 -14.35 5.36
CA SER A 133 -33.73 -13.68 5.63
C SER A 133 -33.15 -13.09 4.36
N ALA A 134 -32.64 -11.88 4.46
CA ALA A 134 -31.91 -11.22 3.37
C ALA A 134 -30.65 -10.55 3.94
N LYS A 135 -29.55 -10.63 3.21
CA LYS A 135 -28.30 -9.96 3.54
C LYS A 135 -27.79 -9.19 2.34
N GLY A 136 -27.46 -7.92 2.53
CA GLY A 136 -26.80 -7.07 1.55
C GLY A 136 -25.47 -6.56 2.12
N THR A 137 -24.43 -6.52 1.29
CA THR A 137 -23.13 -5.94 1.64
C THR A 137 -22.72 -4.95 0.57
N PHE A 138 -22.11 -3.85 1.00
CA PHE A 138 -21.57 -2.84 0.10
C PHE A 138 -20.21 -2.40 0.65
N THR A 139 -19.19 -2.44 -0.21
CA THR A 139 -17.85 -2.00 0.09
C THR A 139 -17.41 -0.95 -0.92
N PHE A 140 -16.94 0.17 -0.44
CA PHE A 140 -16.29 1.19 -1.26
C PHE A 140 -14.95 1.55 -0.66
N ALA A 141 -13.87 1.36 -1.42
CA ALA A 141 -12.52 1.70 -1.02
C ALA A 141 -11.82 2.53 -2.10
N ARG A 142 -11.05 3.52 -1.68
CA ARG A 142 -10.25 4.35 -2.57
C ARG A 142 -8.83 4.47 -2.07
N ASN A 143 -7.90 4.09 -2.92
CA ASN A 143 -6.48 4.18 -2.68
C ASN A 143 -5.90 5.40 -3.42
N ILE A 144 -5.13 6.23 -2.72
CA ILE A 144 -4.53 7.45 -3.26
C ILE A 144 -3.04 7.41 -2.94
N LEU A 145 -2.25 7.59 -3.97
CA LEU A 145 -0.81 7.70 -3.88
C LEU A 145 -0.45 9.17 -3.67
N ASP A 146 0.03 9.52 -2.48
CA ASP A 146 0.29 10.92 -2.11
C ASP A 146 1.63 11.40 -2.65
N GLU A 147 2.68 10.58 -2.46
CA GLU A 147 4.04 10.90 -2.85
C GLU A 147 4.70 9.70 -3.51
N VAL A 148 5.27 9.91 -4.67
CA VAL A 148 6.12 8.94 -5.39
C VAL A 148 7.17 9.68 -6.19
N PHE A 149 8.25 9.00 -6.52
CA PHE A 149 9.21 9.53 -7.48
C PHE A 149 8.61 9.52 -8.88
N GLU A 150 8.34 10.71 -9.38
CA GLU A 150 7.89 10.96 -10.74
C GLU A 150 8.75 12.02 -11.41
N THR A 151 9.03 11.84 -12.69
CA THR A 151 9.61 12.89 -13.52
C THR A 151 8.52 13.92 -13.85
N GLU A 152 8.90 15.18 -14.08
CA GLU A 152 7.98 16.23 -14.49
C GLU A 152 7.15 15.84 -15.73
N ALA A 153 7.78 15.17 -16.69
CA ALA A 153 7.11 14.67 -17.89
C ALA A 153 6.03 13.62 -17.59
N THR A 154 6.22 12.80 -16.56
CA THR A 154 5.24 11.79 -16.13
C THR A 154 4.12 12.47 -15.33
N PHE A 155 4.46 13.38 -14.43
CA PHE A 155 3.52 14.10 -13.58
C PHE A 155 2.54 14.96 -14.38
N ASN A 156 3.03 15.64 -15.42
CA ASN A 156 2.23 16.50 -16.29
C ASN A 156 1.37 15.73 -17.31
N ASN A 157 1.55 14.41 -17.42
CA ASN A 157 0.76 13.59 -18.34
C ASN A 157 -0.32 12.81 -17.56
N PRO A 158 -1.62 13.15 -17.70
CA PRO A 158 -2.71 12.50 -16.95
C PRO A 158 -2.77 10.98 -17.11
N ASN A 159 -2.32 10.45 -18.25
CA ASN A 159 -2.33 9.01 -18.53
C ASN A 159 -1.12 8.26 -17.96
N ARG A 160 -0.09 8.97 -17.50
CA ARG A 160 1.15 8.40 -16.96
C ARG A 160 1.40 8.79 -15.51
N ARG A 161 0.66 9.76 -15.02
CA ARG A 161 0.76 10.25 -13.65
C ARG A 161 0.47 9.12 -12.66
N ARG A 162 1.40 8.91 -11.74
CA ARG A 162 1.31 7.90 -10.69
C ARG A 162 0.74 8.48 -9.39
N THR A 163 1.05 9.74 -9.11
CA THR A 163 0.52 10.48 -7.95
C THR A 163 -0.96 10.76 -8.14
N GLY A 164 -1.77 10.46 -7.13
CA GLY A 164 -3.21 10.66 -7.13
C GLY A 164 -3.98 9.36 -7.00
N PRO A 165 -5.28 9.34 -7.34
CA PRO A 165 -6.12 8.15 -7.23
C PRO A 165 -5.56 7.03 -8.10
N VAL A 166 -5.27 5.89 -7.48
CA VAL A 166 -4.87 4.68 -8.22
C VAL A 166 -6.14 4.07 -8.80
N SER A 167 -6.52 4.54 -9.99
CA SER A 167 -7.66 4.00 -10.72
C SER A 167 -7.24 2.78 -11.55
N TYR A 168 -7.03 1.66 -10.89
CA TYR A 168 -7.08 0.37 -11.59
C TYR A 168 -8.50 -0.15 -11.50
N THR A 169 -9.40 0.44 -12.26
CA THR A 169 -10.73 -0.11 -12.50
C THR A 169 -10.61 -1.33 -13.42
N HIS A 170 -10.20 -2.45 -12.87
CA HIS A 170 -10.64 -3.73 -13.40
C HIS A 170 -11.94 -4.10 -12.70
N LEU A 171 -13.04 -3.57 -13.20
CA LEU A 171 -14.35 -4.17 -13.03
C LEU A 171 -14.30 -5.55 -13.72
N ARG A 172 -13.89 -6.58 -12.99
CA ARG A 172 -14.27 -7.95 -13.32
C ARG A 172 -15.67 -8.13 -12.75
N ALA A 173 -16.67 -7.95 -13.60
CA ALA A 173 -17.98 -8.55 -13.38
C ALA A 173 -17.79 -10.07 -13.48
N HIS A 174 -18.09 -10.77 -12.40
CA HIS A 174 -18.36 -12.21 -12.38
C HIS A 174 -19.83 -12.40 -12.12
#